data_fb983bd9b286c95ce55434466af8ab0f
#
_entry.id   fb983bd9b286c95ce55434466af8ab0f
#
_cell.length_a   1.000
_cell.length_b   1.000
_cell.length_c   1.000
_cell.angle_alpha   90.00
_cell.angle_beta   90.00
_cell.angle_gamma   90.00
#
_symmetry.space_group_name_H-M   'P 1'
#
loop_
_entity.id
_entity.type
_entity.pdbx_description
1 polymer ?
#
loop_
_entity_poly.entity_id
_entity_poly.type
_entity_poly.pdbx_seq_one_letter_code
_entity_poly.pdbx_strand_id
1 'polypeptide(L)'
;MSLTDKEIMDGVLAEFSNLAAIPRKSNHEEAVSNFLKERALSFGCKVVQDEKFNLIIDKEAAKGCEAWPRVIIQGHMDMVCVAAEGVQYDPLTSPIKIINDGEFLRADGTSLGADDGIGVAAAMYLLQQDFNHGPIRAIFTVDEEQGMTGAKALDAKYLLDAKYLINCDSEAFDMLTLSSAGSVNVDAERRITWHKPEHRSAYKFVVKDLHGGHSGEAINCGYANAVKIIAQAINSIMKKTEIELASISSLKARNVIP
;
A
#
# COMPACT_ATOMS: atom_id res chain seq x y z
N MET A 1 16.86 -17.92 25.20
CA MET A 1 17.10 -18.82 24.05
C MET A 1 16.95 -17.97 22.80
N SER A 2 17.78 -18.18 21.78
CA SER A 2 17.56 -17.56 20.47
C SER A 2 16.41 -18.27 19.76
N LEU A 3 15.47 -17.53 19.20
CA LEU A 3 14.42 -18.07 18.34
C LEU A 3 15.05 -18.68 17.09
N THR A 4 14.49 -19.76 16.59
CA THR A 4 14.86 -20.32 15.29
C THR A 4 14.15 -19.56 14.18
N ASP A 5 14.71 -19.59 12.96
CA ASP A 5 14.09 -18.96 11.78
C ASP A 5 12.65 -19.45 11.57
N LYS A 6 12.41 -20.74 11.84
CA LYS A 6 11.07 -21.32 11.73
C LYS A 6 10.10 -20.71 12.75
N GLU A 7 10.51 -20.55 14.00
CA GLU A 7 9.67 -19.94 15.04
C GLU A 7 9.35 -18.48 14.72
N ILE A 8 10.33 -17.73 14.18
CA ILE A 8 10.13 -16.36 13.73
C ILE A 8 9.12 -16.33 12.57
N MET A 9 9.33 -17.16 11.56
CA MET A 9 8.45 -17.26 10.40
C MET A 9 7.01 -17.61 10.82
N ASP A 10 6.85 -18.68 11.61
CA ASP A 10 5.52 -19.14 12.06
C ASP A 10 4.81 -18.03 12.87
N GLY A 11 5.55 -17.30 13.70
CA GLY A 11 5.02 -16.21 14.49
C GLY A 11 4.59 -15.01 13.65
N VAL A 12 5.41 -14.59 12.69
CA VAL A 12 5.07 -13.51 11.76
C VAL A 12 3.85 -13.88 10.91
N LEU A 13 3.78 -15.11 10.41
CA LEU A 13 2.64 -15.59 9.62
C LEU A 13 1.36 -15.69 10.45
N ALA A 14 1.46 -16.00 11.73
CA ALA A 14 0.31 -15.97 12.64
C ALA A 14 -0.22 -14.54 12.81
N GLU A 15 0.66 -13.53 13.00
CA GLU A 15 0.25 -12.14 13.07
C GLU A 15 -0.34 -11.65 11.73
N PHE A 16 0.25 -12.05 10.62
CA PHE A 16 -0.29 -11.71 9.30
C PHE A 16 -1.68 -12.32 9.08
N SER A 17 -1.90 -13.56 9.52
CA SER A 17 -3.21 -14.20 9.45
C SER A 17 -4.27 -13.47 10.30
N ASN A 18 -3.89 -12.99 11.49
CA ASN A 18 -4.76 -12.17 12.32
C ASN A 18 -5.13 -10.85 11.63
N LEU A 19 -4.15 -10.21 10.99
CA LEU A 19 -4.34 -8.96 10.25
C LEU A 19 -5.25 -9.16 9.02
N ALA A 20 -5.05 -10.23 8.27
CA ALA A 20 -5.83 -10.58 7.09
C ALA A 20 -7.31 -10.84 7.38
N ALA A 21 -7.65 -11.18 8.62
CA ALA A 21 -9.04 -11.36 9.04
C ALA A 21 -9.81 -10.02 9.15
N ILE A 22 -9.12 -8.87 9.11
CA ILE A 22 -9.73 -7.56 9.31
C ILE A 22 -9.69 -6.79 7.99
N PRO A 23 -10.84 -6.32 7.49
CA PRO A 23 -10.88 -5.43 6.33
C PRO A 23 -10.10 -4.15 6.62
N ARG A 24 -9.21 -3.77 5.68
CA ARG A 24 -8.30 -2.64 5.86
C ARG A 24 -8.05 -1.89 4.56
N LYS A 25 -9.14 -1.60 3.86
CA LYS A 25 -9.09 -0.74 2.67
C LYS A 25 -8.63 0.66 3.04
N SER A 26 -7.84 1.30 2.18
CA SER A 26 -7.42 2.71 2.33
C SER A 26 -8.61 3.63 2.63
N ASN A 27 -8.44 4.53 3.58
CA ASN A 27 -9.46 5.41 4.18
C ASN A 27 -10.55 4.71 5.02
N HIS A 28 -10.35 3.43 5.37
CA HIS A 28 -11.26 2.65 6.22
C HIS A 28 -10.48 1.80 7.24
N GLU A 29 -9.38 2.33 7.78
CA GLU A 29 -8.43 1.60 8.63
C GLU A 29 -8.79 1.63 10.12
N GLU A 30 -9.88 2.25 10.53
CA GLU A 30 -10.25 2.36 11.96
C GLU A 30 -10.31 1.00 12.64
N ALA A 31 -10.90 -0.01 12.00
CA ALA A 31 -11.04 -1.34 12.59
C ALA A 31 -9.69 -2.01 12.80
N VAL A 32 -8.80 -1.97 11.80
CA VAL A 32 -7.46 -2.57 11.91
C VAL A 32 -6.57 -1.80 12.87
N SER A 33 -6.66 -0.48 12.90
CA SER A 33 -5.95 0.37 13.86
C SER A 33 -6.35 0.05 15.29
N ASN A 34 -7.65 -0.06 15.57
CA ASN A 34 -8.15 -0.44 16.89
C ASN A 34 -7.68 -1.85 17.28
N PHE A 35 -7.73 -2.81 16.39
CA PHE A 35 -7.24 -4.16 16.64
C PHE A 35 -5.75 -4.18 17.01
N LEU A 36 -4.91 -3.53 16.22
CA LEU A 36 -3.46 -3.48 16.46
C LEU A 36 -3.13 -2.73 17.77
N LYS A 37 -3.88 -1.68 18.08
CA LYS A 37 -3.77 -0.95 19.35
C LYS A 37 -4.04 -1.86 20.55
N GLU A 38 -5.18 -2.56 20.57
CA GLU A 38 -5.53 -3.46 21.69
C GLU A 38 -4.51 -4.58 21.83
N ARG A 39 -4.04 -5.09 20.72
CA ARG A 39 -3.03 -6.13 20.70
C ARG A 39 -1.69 -5.64 21.26
N ALA A 40 -1.21 -4.47 20.86
CA ALA A 40 0.02 -3.86 21.36
C ALA A 40 -0.08 -3.53 22.87
N LEU A 41 -1.23 -3.08 23.33
CA LEU A 41 -1.49 -2.87 24.77
C LEU A 41 -1.39 -4.19 25.56
N SER A 42 -1.85 -5.32 24.98
CA SER A 42 -1.74 -6.63 25.62
C SER A 42 -0.30 -7.12 25.76
N PHE A 43 0.64 -6.61 24.98
CA PHE A 43 2.08 -6.87 25.08
C PHE A 43 2.79 -5.95 26.09
N GLY A 44 2.04 -5.07 26.77
CA GLY A 44 2.60 -4.08 27.70
C GLY A 44 3.22 -2.85 27.03
N CYS A 45 3.00 -2.65 25.74
CA CYS A 45 3.47 -1.46 25.04
C CYS A 45 2.62 -0.24 25.39
N LYS A 46 3.22 0.96 25.27
CA LYS A 46 2.48 2.23 25.28
C LYS A 46 2.00 2.53 23.87
N VAL A 47 0.74 2.93 23.73
CA VAL A 47 0.16 3.19 22.42
C VAL A 47 -0.48 4.56 22.36
N VAL A 48 -0.15 5.32 21.33
CA VAL A 48 -0.85 6.54 20.91
C VAL A 48 -1.53 6.25 19.58
N GLN A 49 -2.80 6.56 19.48
CA GLN A 49 -3.56 6.55 18.22
C GLN A 49 -3.95 8.00 17.94
N ASP A 50 -3.58 8.51 16.78
CA ASP A 50 -3.91 9.89 16.40
C ASP A 50 -5.30 10.00 15.77
N GLU A 51 -5.70 11.23 15.41
CA GLU A 51 -7.00 11.51 14.81
C GLU A 51 -7.19 10.90 13.42
N LYS A 52 -6.11 10.47 12.77
CA LYS A 52 -6.12 9.78 11.48
C LYS A 52 -6.07 8.27 11.60
N PHE A 53 -6.07 7.76 12.84
CA PHE A 53 -5.86 6.34 13.17
C PHE A 53 -4.45 5.82 12.92
N ASN A 54 -3.44 6.67 12.70
CA ASN A 54 -2.06 6.21 12.79
C ASN A 54 -1.78 5.68 14.20
N LEU A 55 -0.95 4.66 14.29
CA LEU A 55 -0.51 4.10 15.56
C LEU A 55 0.96 4.39 15.81
N ILE A 56 1.26 4.85 17.00
CA ILE A 56 2.60 4.99 17.55
C ILE A 56 2.68 4.09 18.76
N ILE A 57 3.46 3.03 18.68
CA ILE A 57 3.56 1.97 19.67
C ILE A 57 4.98 1.96 20.23
N ASP A 58 5.13 2.29 21.50
CA ASP A 58 6.42 2.31 22.20
C ASP A 58 6.59 1.07 23.07
N LYS A 59 7.65 0.31 22.83
CA LYS A 59 8.17 -0.74 23.70
C LYS A 59 9.39 -0.20 24.43
N GLU A 60 9.34 -0.23 25.77
CA GLU A 60 10.45 0.18 26.62
C GLU A 60 11.67 -0.71 26.39
N ALA A 61 12.86 -0.18 26.63
CA ALA A 61 14.08 -0.96 26.52
C ALA A 61 14.11 -2.14 27.48
N ALA A 62 14.75 -3.23 27.08
CA ALA A 62 15.07 -4.31 28.00
C ALA A 62 15.99 -3.81 29.10
N LYS A 63 15.90 -4.42 30.28
CA LYS A 63 16.72 -4.04 31.45
C LYS A 63 18.21 -4.08 31.13
N GLY A 64 18.88 -2.95 31.33
CA GLY A 64 20.31 -2.78 31.04
C GLY A 64 20.61 -2.32 29.61
N CYS A 65 19.58 -2.13 28.76
CA CYS A 65 19.71 -1.64 27.40
C CYS A 65 19.12 -0.23 27.20
N GLU A 66 18.81 0.48 28.29
CA GLU A 66 18.13 1.79 28.27
C GLU A 66 18.96 2.87 27.55
N ALA A 67 20.29 2.73 27.54
CA ALA A 67 21.20 3.62 26.85
C ALA A 67 21.35 3.33 25.35
N TRP A 68 20.76 2.24 24.85
CA TRP A 68 20.80 1.93 23.42
C TRP A 68 19.92 2.90 22.63
N PRO A 69 20.27 3.18 21.39
CA PRO A 69 19.48 4.11 20.57
C PRO A 69 18.10 3.53 20.29
N ARG A 70 17.11 4.42 20.22
CA ARG A 70 15.78 4.07 19.74
C ARG A 70 15.82 3.68 18.26
N VAL A 71 15.09 2.63 17.93
CA VAL A 71 14.82 2.19 16.55
C VAL A 71 13.33 2.36 16.28
N ILE A 72 13.00 2.96 15.14
CA ILE A 72 11.64 2.98 14.62
C ILE A 72 11.51 1.88 13.57
N ILE A 73 10.40 1.14 13.62
CA ILE A 73 9.95 0.22 12.57
C ILE A 73 8.67 0.81 12.01
N GLN A 74 8.63 1.05 10.71
CA GLN A 74 7.50 1.71 10.08
C GLN A 74 6.92 0.84 8.97
N GLY A 75 5.59 0.81 8.89
CA GLY A 75 4.80 0.19 7.85
C GLY A 75 3.44 0.86 7.71
N HIS A 76 2.65 0.47 6.71
CA HIS A 76 1.28 0.95 6.55
C HIS A 76 0.23 -0.13 6.78
N MET A 77 -0.96 0.28 7.27
CA MET A 77 -2.00 -0.66 7.68
C MET A 77 -2.99 -0.97 6.54
N ASP A 78 -3.15 -0.06 5.61
CA ASP A 78 -4.08 -0.24 4.48
C ASP A 78 -3.54 -1.22 3.43
N MET A 79 -4.36 -1.51 2.45
CA MET A 79 -3.99 -2.36 1.32
C MET A 79 -4.85 -2.03 0.09
N VAL A 80 -4.32 -2.32 -1.10
CA VAL A 80 -5.09 -2.34 -2.34
C VAL A 80 -6.07 -3.51 -2.31
N CYS A 81 -7.36 -3.19 -2.43
CA CYS A 81 -8.45 -4.17 -2.37
C CYS A 81 -9.04 -4.42 -3.76
N VAL A 82 -8.59 -5.49 -4.42
CA VAL A 82 -9.11 -5.94 -5.71
C VAL A 82 -9.51 -7.41 -5.66
N ALA A 83 -10.39 -7.82 -6.56
CA ALA A 83 -10.81 -9.21 -6.69
C ALA A 83 -10.83 -9.62 -8.16
N ALA A 84 -10.63 -10.91 -8.42
CA ALA A 84 -10.76 -11.52 -9.73
C ALA A 84 -12.22 -11.49 -10.21
N GLU A 85 -12.42 -11.56 -11.53
CA GLU A 85 -13.75 -11.58 -12.12
C GLU A 85 -14.57 -12.76 -11.58
N GLY A 86 -15.79 -12.48 -11.15
CA GLY A 86 -16.72 -13.47 -10.59
C GLY A 86 -16.55 -13.77 -9.09
N VAL A 87 -15.53 -13.20 -8.43
CA VAL A 87 -15.33 -13.36 -6.98
C VAL A 87 -16.22 -12.36 -6.23
N GLN A 88 -16.99 -12.87 -5.27
CA GLN A 88 -17.79 -12.03 -4.36
C GLN A 88 -16.89 -11.53 -3.24
N TYR A 89 -16.55 -10.26 -3.27
CA TYR A 89 -15.68 -9.61 -2.31
C TYR A 89 -16.13 -8.18 -2.03
N ASP A 90 -16.38 -7.89 -0.78
CA ASP A 90 -16.61 -6.52 -0.31
C ASP A 90 -15.40 -6.06 0.49
N PRO A 91 -14.62 -5.07 0.01
CA PRO A 91 -13.41 -4.61 0.67
C PRO A 91 -13.63 -3.98 2.06
N LEU A 92 -14.87 -3.70 2.45
CA LEU A 92 -15.20 -3.12 3.75
C LEU A 92 -15.60 -4.16 4.79
N THR A 93 -15.98 -5.36 4.37
CA THR A 93 -16.54 -6.36 5.28
C THR A 93 -15.95 -7.76 5.12
N SER A 94 -15.35 -8.07 3.97
CA SER A 94 -14.82 -9.40 3.70
C SER A 94 -13.38 -9.55 4.20
N PRO A 95 -13.06 -10.58 5.00
CA PRO A 95 -11.68 -10.93 5.33
C PRO A 95 -10.94 -11.48 4.11
N ILE A 96 -9.63 -11.41 4.13
CA ILE A 96 -8.78 -12.06 3.13
C ILE A 96 -8.61 -13.53 3.50
N LYS A 97 -8.97 -14.41 2.59
CA LYS A 97 -8.79 -15.85 2.76
C LYS A 97 -7.42 -16.26 2.24
N ILE A 98 -6.50 -16.53 3.16
CA ILE A 98 -5.14 -16.96 2.85
C ILE A 98 -5.12 -18.43 2.45
N ILE A 99 -4.40 -18.74 1.39
CA ILE A 99 -4.04 -20.10 0.95
C ILE A 99 -2.53 -20.24 1.11
N ASN A 100 -2.10 -21.26 1.86
CA ASN A 100 -0.70 -21.64 1.98
C ASN A 100 -0.48 -22.95 1.21
N ASP A 101 0.33 -22.91 0.16
CA ASP A 101 0.66 -24.11 -0.64
C ASP A 101 1.99 -24.77 -0.21
N GLY A 102 2.62 -24.25 0.84
CA GLY A 102 3.89 -24.72 1.39
C GLY A 102 5.11 -23.97 0.87
N GLU A 103 5.00 -23.31 -0.26
CA GLU A 103 6.04 -22.45 -0.85
C GLU A 103 5.63 -20.99 -0.86
N PHE A 104 4.36 -20.71 -1.17
CA PHE A 104 3.80 -19.36 -1.27
C PHE A 104 2.53 -19.20 -0.44
N LEU A 105 2.32 -17.98 0.05
CA LEU A 105 1.01 -17.52 0.51
C LEU A 105 0.30 -16.80 -0.62
N ARG A 106 -0.97 -17.14 -0.82
CA ARG A 106 -1.85 -16.53 -1.83
C ARG A 106 -3.16 -16.13 -1.20
N ALA A 107 -3.90 -15.23 -1.81
CA ALA A 107 -5.29 -14.99 -1.48
C ALA A 107 -6.21 -15.75 -2.43
N ASP A 108 -7.39 -16.19 -1.94
CA ASP A 108 -8.41 -16.88 -2.72
C ASP A 108 -9.20 -15.88 -3.57
N GLY A 109 -8.63 -15.55 -4.73
CA GLY A 109 -9.27 -14.69 -5.72
C GLY A 109 -9.28 -13.19 -5.40
N THR A 110 -8.53 -12.75 -4.40
CA THR A 110 -8.38 -11.32 -4.04
C THR A 110 -6.91 -10.92 -3.97
N SER A 111 -6.63 -9.63 -3.80
CA SER A 111 -5.32 -9.19 -3.33
C SER A 111 -5.02 -9.78 -1.94
N LEU A 112 -3.76 -10.09 -1.67
CA LEU A 112 -3.31 -10.71 -0.42
C LEU A 112 -3.10 -9.67 0.69
N GLY A 113 -2.65 -8.46 0.32
CA GLY A 113 -2.28 -7.42 1.26
C GLY A 113 -1.00 -7.72 2.04
N ALA A 114 -0.05 -8.44 1.43
CA ALA A 114 1.28 -8.61 2.01
C ALA A 114 2.06 -7.30 2.05
N ASP A 115 1.84 -6.43 1.10
CA ASP A 115 2.19 -5.04 1.08
C ASP A 115 1.15 -4.25 1.90
N ASP A 116 1.50 -3.56 2.97
CA ASP A 116 2.68 -3.80 3.85
C ASP A 116 2.26 -4.60 5.11
N GLY A 117 1.22 -5.44 4.93
CA GLY A 117 0.69 -6.27 6.03
C GLY A 117 1.73 -7.21 6.62
N ILE A 118 2.73 -7.66 5.85
CA ILE A 118 3.79 -8.53 6.37
C ILE A 118 4.77 -7.73 7.23
N GLY A 119 5.08 -6.49 6.87
CA GLY A 119 5.90 -5.59 7.67
C GLY A 119 5.22 -5.23 8.98
N VAL A 120 3.93 -4.91 8.96
CA VAL A 120 3.12 -4.70 10.18
C VAL A 120 3.13 -5.96 11.05
N ALA A 121 2.92 -7.15 10.47
CA ALA A 121 2.93 -8.41 11.19
C ALA A 121 4.29 -8.71 11.82
N ALA A 122 5.38 -8.49 11.10
CA ALA A 122 6.73 -8.67 11.61
C ALA A 122 7.03 -7.73 12.78
N ALA A 123 6.63 -6.46 12.67
CA ALA A 123 6.77 -5.49 13.76
C ALA A 123 5.94 -5.89 14.98
N MET A 124 4.69 -6.32 14.80
CA MET A 124 3.83 -6.80 15.90
C MET A 124 4.42 -8.04 16.57
N TYR A 125 4.92 -9.00 15.80
CA TYR A 125 5.60 -10.16 16.33
C TYR A 125 6.84 -9.78 17.15
N LEU A 126 7.66 -8.84 16.63
CA LEU A 126 8.85 -8.35 17.35
C LEU A 126 8.47 -7.70 18.68
N LEU A 127 7.40 -6.93 18.73
CA LEU A 127 6.92 -6.26 19.95
C LEU A 127 6.51 -7.27 21.04
N GLN A 128 6.12 -8.49 20.69
CA GLN A 128 5.78 -9.54 21.65
C GLN A 128 7.02 -10.17 22.30
N GLN A 129 8.16 -10.17 21.57
CA GLN A 129 9.31 -10.97 21.99
C GLN A 129 10.06 -10.35 23.17
N ASP A 130 10.61 -11.21 24.01
CA ASP A 130 11.49 -10.84 25.12
C ASP A 130 12.95 -11.14 24.74
N PHE A 131 13.70 -10.08 24.45
CA PHE A 131 15.11 -10.13 24.07
C PHE A 131 15.82 -8.84 24.50
N ASN A 132 17.14 -8.80 24.41
CA ASN A 132 17.89 -7.59 24.70
C ASN A 132 17.73 -6.58 23.55
N HIS A 133 17.06 -5.45 23.83
CA HIS A 133 16.84 -4.38 22.87
C HIS A 133 16.82 -3.00 23.55
N GLY A 134 17.22 -1.97 22.83
CA GLY A 134 16.95 -0.59 23.21
C GLY A 134 15.47 -0.23 23.05
N PRO A 135 15.07 1.01 23.29
CA PRO A 135 13.69 1.43 23.05
C PRO A 135 13.29 1.16 21.58
N ILE A 136 12.13 0.55 21.37
CA ILE A 136 11.58 0.30 20.04
C ILE A 136 10.29 1.10 19.89
N ARG A 137 10.11 1.73 18.74
CA ARG A 137 8.86 2.35 18.33
C ARG A 137 8.38 1.72 17.04
N ALA A 138 7.17 1.16 17.02
CA ALA A 138 6.49 0.85 15.77
C ALA A 138 5.58 2.02 15.41
N ILE A 139 5.60 2.43 14.14
CA ILE A 139 4.71 3.44 13.59
C ILE A 139 3.96 2.82 12.42
N PHE A 140 2.65 2.71 12.56
CA PHE A 140 1.79 2.20 11.51
C PHE A 140 0.93 3.32 10.97
N THR A 141 1.07 3.62 9.69
CA THR A 141 0.36 4.71 9.02
C THR A 141 -0.86 4.20 8.26
N VAL A 142 -1.76 5.11 7.92
CA VAL A 142 -2.95 4.87 7.12
C VAL A 142 -2.83 5.50 5.73
N ASP A 143 -3.63 5.02 4.77
CA ASP A 143 -3.83 5.61 3.44
C ASP A 143 -2.51 5.81 2.67
N GLU A 144 -1.60 4.83 2.74
CA GLU A 144 -0.37 4.85 1.96
C GLU A 144 -0.69 4.74 0.46
N GLU A 145 -1.49 3.75 0.10
CA GLU A 145 -1.81 3.31 -1.25
C GLU A 145 -2.58 4.34 -2.10
N GLN A 146 -3.21 5.34 -1.47
CA GLN A 146 -4.00 6.34 -2.18
C GLN A 146 -3.51 7.78 -2.00
N GLY A 147 -2.73 8.07 -0.96
CA GLY A 147 -2.34 9.44 -0.77
C GLY A 147 -1.34 9.73 0.33
N MET A 148 -0.91 8.75 1.09
CA MET A 148 -0.01 8.89 2.24
C MET A 148 -0.51 9.95 3.24
N THR A 149 -1.85 10.03 3.44
CA THR A 149 -2.43 11.07 4.29
C THR A 149 -2.09 10.84 5.76
N GLY A 150 -1.93 9.59 6.17
CA GLY A 150 -1.46 9.22 7.50
C GLY A 150 -0.03 9.70 7.75
N ALA A 151 0.90 9.36 6.87
CA ALA A 151 2.30 9.78 6.99
C ALA A 151 2.45 11.31 6.98
N LYS A 152 1.67 12.01 6.15
CA LYS A 152 1.66 13.48 6.08
C LYS A 152 1.10 14.15 7.34
N ALA A 153 0.19 13.47 8.05
CA ALA A 153 -0.41 13.98 9.29
C ALA A 153 0.39 13.63 10.54
N LEU A 154 1.33 12.68 10.43
CA LEU A 154 2.13 12.22 11.57
C LEU A 154 2.94 13.36 12.16
N ASP A 155 2.83 13.56 13.49
CA ASP A 155 3.62 14.57 14.20
C ASP A 155 5.11 14.16 14.21
N ALA A 156 5.95 15.04 13.67
CA ALA A 156 7.39 14.84 13.56
C ALA A 156 8.08 14.53 14.91
N LYS A 157 7.50 14.94 16.05
CA LYS A 157 8.05 14.62 17.38
C LYS A 157 8.27 13.12 17.59
N TYR A 158 7.48 12.26 16.93
CA TYR A 158 7.62 10.81 17.04
C TYR A 158 8.81 10.24 16.26
N LEU A 159 9.46 11.05 15.42
CA LEU A 159 10.61 10.66 14.61
C LEU A 159 11.94 11.19 15.18
N LEU A 160 11.90 12.31 15.93
CA LEU A 160 13.10 13.08 16.28
C LEU A 160 13.97 12.42 17.35
N ASP A 161 13.42 11.52 18.16
CA ASP A 161 14.13 10.86 19.26
C ASP A 161 14.73 9.49 18.88
N ALA A 162 14.64 9.10 17.61
CA ALA A 162 15.17 7.85 17.10
C ALA A 162 16.46 8.06 16.31
N LYS A 163 17.36 7.08 16.39
CA LYS A 163 18.60 7.07 15.60
C LYS A 163 18.43 6.37 14.26
N TYR A 164 17.55 5.39 14.20
CA TYR A 164 17.31 4.59 13.02
C TYR A 164 15.81 4.47 12.78
N LEU A 165 15.43 4.52 11.50
CA LEU A 165 14.10 4.18 11.03
C LEU A 165 14.26 3.10 9.96
N ILE A 166 13.56 1.99 10.16
CA ILE A 166 13.47 0.87 9.23
C ILE A 166 12.04 0.89 8.68
N ASN A 167 11.90 1.22 7.40
CA ASN A 167 10.65 1.07 6.67
C ASN A 167 10.58 -0.37 6.14
N CYS A 168 9.45 -1.04 6.35
CA CYS A 168 9.25 -2.44 5.96
C CYS A 168 8.56 -2.59 4.61
N ASP A 169 8.20 -1.48 3.99
CA ASP A 169 7.48 -1.40 2.73
C ASP A 169 8.46 -1.43 1.55
N SER A 170 9.01 -2.62 1.29
CA SER A 170 9.91 -2.85 0.16
C SER A 170 9.67 -4.24 -0.43
N GLU A 171 9.41 -4.29 -1.73
CA GLU A 171 9.21 -5.54 -2.47
C GLU A 171 10.53 -6.20 -2.92
N ALA A 172 11.64 -5.46 -2.90
CA ALA A 172 12.93 -5.94 -3.37
C ALA A 172 13.66 -6.72 -2.29
N PHE A 173 13.76 -8.04 -2.47
CA PHE A 173 14.61 -8.90 -1.66
C PHE A 173 16.10 -8.56 -1.90
N ASP A 174 16.93 -8.62 -0.88
CA ASP A 174 18.37 -8.32 -0.93
C ASP A 174 18.74 -6.85 -1.24
N MET A 175 17.78 -5.91 -1.18
CA MET A 175 18.05 -4.52 -1.45
C MET A 175 17.69 -3.62 -0.26
N LEU A 176 18.60 -2.71 0.10
CA LEU A 176 18.31 -1.61 1.02
C LEU A 176 18.16 -0.32 0.24
N THR A 177 16.96 0.26 0.28
CA THR A 177 16.66 1.54 -0.35
C THR A 177 16.93 2.67 0.65
N LEU A 178 17.87 3.56 0.34
CA LEU A 178 18.26 4.66 1.22
C LEU A 178 17.58 5.99 0.89
N SER A 179 16.89 6.07 -0.25
CA SER A 179 16.20 7.27 -0.72
C SER A 179 15.09 6.91 -1.68
N SER A 180 14.13 7.81 -1.87
CA SER A 180 13.06 7.68 -2.85
C SER A 180 12.99 8.87 -3.78
N ALA A 181 12.44 8.66 -4.98
CA ALA A 181 12.09 9.75 -5.88
C ALA A 181 10.80 10.43 -5.42
N GLY A 182 10.69 11.73 -5.67
CA GLY A 182 9.44 12.46 -5.49
C GLY A 182 8.54 12.34 -6.71
N SER A 183 7.23 12.51 -6.51
CA SER A 183 6.24 12.59 -7.59
C SER A 183 5.36 13.84 -7.45
N VAL A 184 4.82 14.30 -8.57
CA VAL A 184 3.84 15.39 -8.63
C VAL A 184 2.65 14.90 -9.45
N ASN A 185 1.47 14.96 -8.86
CA ASN A 185 0.21 14.73 -9.58
C ASN A 185 -0.34 16.06 -10.06
N VAL A 186 -0.74 16.10 -11.32
CA VAL A 186 -1.37 17.28 -11.93
C VAL A 186 -2.75 16.89 -12.45
N ASP A 187 -3.78 17.53 -11.92
CA ASP A 187 -5.14 17.40 -12.42
C ASP A 187 -5.45 18.62 -13.31
N ALA A 188 -5.85 18.36 -14.55
CA ALA A 188 -6.22 19.41 -15.49
C ALA A 188 -7.70 19.27 -15.88
N GLU A 189 -8.46 20.34 -15.65
CA GLU A 189 -9.88 20.38 -15.99
C GLU A 189 -10.15 21.42 -17.05
N ARG A 190 -10.99 21.08 -18.00
CA ARG A 190 -11.47 22.01 -19.03
C ARG A 190 -12.96 21.84 -19.22
N ARG A 191 -13.68 22.95 -19.18
CA ARG A 191 -15.08 22.97 -19.60
C ARG A 191 -15.18 22.74 -21.10
N ILE A 192 -16.09 21.85 -21.49
CA ILE A 192 -16.41 21.56 -22.89
C ILE A 192 -17.88 21.84 -23.14
N THR A 193 -18.20 22.25 -24.38
CA THR A 193 -19.59 22.43 -24.83
C THR A 193 -19.97 21.22 -25.69
N TRP A 194 -21.05 20.58 -25.33
CA TRP A 194 -21.59 19.47 -26.08
C TRP A 194 -22.53 19.97 -27.17
N HIS A 195 -22.43 19.39 -28.35
CA HIS A 195 -23.37 19.59 -29.46
C HIS A 195 -23.86 18.25 -30.01
N LYS A 196 -24.93 18.26 -30.79
CA LYS A 196 -25.38 17.06 -31.48
C LYS A 196 -24.37 16.70 -32.55
N PRO A 197 -24.06 15.39 -32.71
CA PRO A 197 -23.11 14.94 -33.74
C PRO A 197 -23.74 15.19 -35.13
N GLU A 198 -22.91 15.63 -36.04
CA GLU A 198 -23.31 15.79 -37.45
C GLU A 198 -23.39 14.44 -38.17
N HIS A 199 -22.57 13.49 -37.74
CA HIS A 199 -22.50 12.13 -38.27
C HIS A 199 -23.24 11.14 -37.43
N ARG A 200 -23.87 10.12 -38.03
CA ARG A 200 -24.64 9.08 -37.32
C ARG A 200 -23.86 7.79 -37.09
N SER A 201 -22.68 7.63 -37.65
CA SER A 201 -21.85 6.45 -37.49
C SER A 201 -20.90 6.65 -36.31
N ALA A 202 -20.84 5.72 -35.37
CA ALA A 202 -19.93 5.74 -34.27
C ALA A 202 -18.92 4.60 -34.37
N TYR A 203 -17.66 4.88 -34.03
CA TYR A 203 -16.58 3.91 -34.01
C TYR A 203 -15.96 3.89 -32.61
N LYS A 204 -15.65 2.70 -32.12
CA LYS A 204 -14.92 2.51 -30.86
C LYS A 204 -13.51 2.05 -31.19
N PHE A 205 -12.54 2.86 -30.77
CA PHE A 205 -11.12 2.49 -30.80
C PHE A 205 -10.70 2.03 -29.39
N VAL A 206 -10.02 0.91 -29.32
CA VAL A 206 -9.55 0.33 -28.03
C VAL A 206 -8.07 0.01 -28.18
N VAL A 207 -7.27 0.51 -27.25
CA VAL A 207 -5.89 0.08 -27.07
C VAL A 207 -5.86 -0.75 -25.80
N LYS A 208 -5.45 -2.00 -25.89
CA LYS A 208 -5.46 -2.98 -24.79
C LYS A 208 -4.32 -3.98 -24.95
N ASP A 209 -4.14 -4.80 -23.94
CA ASP A 209 -3.16 -5.89 -23.93
C ASP A 209 -1.71 -5.39 -24.08
N LEU A 210 -1.43 -4.15 -23.65
CA LEU A 210 -0.08 -3.63 -23.55
C LEU A 210 0.57 -4.11 -22.26
N HIS A 211 1.90 -4.12 -22.25
CA HIS A 211 2.65 -4.42 -21.04
C HIS A 211 2.55 -3.23 -20.08
N GLY A 212 1.82 -3.41 -19.00
CA GLY A 212 1.68 -2.42 -17.93
C GLY A 212 2.83 -2.49 -16.92
N GLY A 213 2.79 -1.63 -15.91
CA GLY A 213 3.76 -1.63 -14.83
C GLY A 213 3.51 -0.48 -13.85
N HIS A 214 4.18 -0.52 -12.71
CA HIS A 214 4.17 0.59 -11.76
C HIS A 214 4.80 1.83 -12.37
N SER A 215 4.17 3.00 -12.23
CA SER A 215 4.63 4.24 -12.90
C SER A 215 5.96 4.77 -12.37
N GLY A 216 6.36 4.40 -11.16
CA GLY A 216 7.67 4.71 -10.59
C GLY A 216 8.73 3.70 -11.00
N GLU A 217 8.55 2.43 -10.68
CA GLU A 217 9.55 1.38 -10.86
C GLU A 217 9.78 1.02 -12.34
N ALA A 218 8.72 0.97 -13.13
CA ALA A 218 8.79 0.57 -14.53
C ALA A 218 8.84 1.75 -15.53
N ILE A 219 8.92 3.00 -15.06
CA ILE A 219 8.88 4.18 -15.95
C ILE A 219 10.03 4.21 -16.98
N ASN A 220 11.17 3.67 -16.62
CA ASN A 220 12.36 3.58 -17.46
C ASN A 220 12.44 2.31 -18.31
N CYS A 221 11.49 1.38 -18.17
CA CYS A 221 11.46 0.13 -18.93
C CYS A 221 11.00 0.31 -20.39
N GLY A 222 10.56 1.52 -20.76
CA GLY A 222 10.13 1.82 -22.11
C GLY A 222 8.77 1.23 -22.49
N TYR A 223 7.95 0.87 -21.53
CA TYR A 223 6.61 0.33 -21.77
C TYR A 223 5.72 1.36 -22.45
N ALA A 224 4.87 0.87 -23.35
CA ALA A 224 3.99 1.72 -24.13
C ALA A 224 2.81 2.22 -23.26
N ASN A 225 2.49 3.51 -23.39
CA ASN A 225 1.37 4.13 -22.69
C ASN A 225 0.14 4.16 -23.60
N ALA A 226 -0.91 3.43 -23.25
CA ALA A 226 -2.14 3.30 -24.05
C ALA A 226 -2.83 4.66 -24.29
N VAL A 227 -2.86 5.53 -23.27
CA VAL A 227 -3.47 6.87 -23.38
C VAL A 227 -2.73 7.71 -24.42
N LYS A 228 -1.40 7.68 -24.41
CA LYS A 228 -0.57 8.40 -25.36
C LYS A 228 -0.76 7.87 -26.79
N ILE A 229 -0.81 6.55 -26.96
CA ILE A 229 -1.01 5.90 -28.25
C ILE A 229 -2.37 6.28 -28.84
N ILE A 230 -3.46 6.14 -28.07
CA ILE A 230 -4.81 6.44 -28.57
C ILE A 230 -4.96 7.95 -28.90
N ALA A 231 -4.39 8.82 -28.08
CA ALA A 231 -4.42 10.26 -28.33
C ALA A 231 -3.68 10.64 -29.62
N GLN A 232 -2.53 10.04 -29.87
CA GLN A 232 -1.77 10.24 -31.11
C GLN A 232 -2.51 9.70 -32.35
N ALA A 233 -3.12 8.52 -32.22
CA ALA A 233 -3.92 7.92 -33.28
C ALA A 233 -5.12 8.80 -33.67
N ILE A 234 -5.91 9.21 -32.66
CA ILE A 234 -7.07 10.09 -32.88
C ILE A 234 -6.64 11.41 -33.50
N ASN A 235 -5.60 12.06 -32.97
CA ASN A 235 -5.09 13.32 -33.53
C ASN A 235 -4.62 13.16 -35.00
N SER A 236 -4.05 12.02 -35.35
CA SER A 236 -3.64 11.72 -36.73
C SER A 236 -4.84 11.52 -37.66
N ILE A 237 -5.92 10.88 -37.18
CA ILE A 237 -7.15 10.70 -37.94
C ILE A 237 -7.85 12.04 -38.14
N MET A 238 -7.98 12.87 -37.11
CA MET A 238 -8.61 14.19 -37.15
C MET A 238 -7.96 15.14 -38.15
N LYS A 239 -6.67 14.95 -38.49
CA LYS A 239 -5.98 15.73 -39.53
C LYS A 239 -6.35 15.31 -40.95
N LYS A 240 -6.95 14.14 -41.13
CA LYS A 240 -7.22 13.53 -42.42
C LYS A 240 -8.70 13.35 -42.73
N THR A 241 -9.53 13.33 -41.71
CA THR A 241 -10.96 13.03 -41.81
C THR A 241 -11.71 13.81 -40.77
N GLU A 242 -12.87 14.34 -41.10
CA GLU A 242 -13.77 14.95 -40.13
C GLU A 242 -14.33 13.87 -39.21
N ILE A 243 -13.94 13.94 -37.94
CA ILE A 243 -14.48 13.12 -36.85
C ILE A 243 -14.69 13.98 -35.62
N GLU A 244 -15.68 13.59 -34.84
CA GLU A 244 -15.99 14.20 -33.55
C GLU A 244 -15.67 13.23 -32.42
N LEU A 245 -15.03 13.70 -31.35
CA LEU A 245 -14.74 12.87 -30.19
C LEU A 245 -15.97 12.84 -29.29
N ALA A 246 -16.63 11.68 -29.21
CA ALA A 246 -17.79 11.49 -28.34
C ALA A 246 -17.41 11.17 -26.89
N SER A 247 -16.37 10.37 -26.66
CA SER A 247 -15.87 10.08 -25.33
C SER A 247 -14.46 9.52 -25.40
N ILE A 248 -13.72 9.68 -24.31
CA ILE A 248 -12.43 9.01 -24.08
C ILE A 248 -12.37 8.59 -22.62
N SER A 249 -11.90 7.41 -22.35
CA SER A 249 -11.73 6.89 -20.98
C SER A 249 -10.49 6.01 -20.90
N SER A 250 -9.91 5.93 -19.72
CA SER A 250 -8.74 5.13 -19.42
C SER A 250 -8.89 4.56 -18.00
N LEU A 251 -7.96 3.70 -17.60
CA LEU A 251 -7.84 3.26 -16.22
C LEU A 251 -7.69 4.47 -15.29
N LYS A 252 -8.33 4.40 -14.11
CA LYS A 252 -8.32 5.50 -13.14
C LYS A 252 -7.15 5.45 -12.17
N ALA A 253 -6.39 4.37 -12.13
CA ALA A 253 -5.23 4.25 -11.25
C ALA A 253 -4.12 5.23 -11.69
N ARG A 254 -3.55 5.96 -10.74
CA ARG A 254 -2.54 7.01 -11.00
C ARG A 254 -1.11 6.48 -10.98
N ASN A 255 -0.90 5.34 -10.32
CA ASN A 255 0.40 4.72 -10.12
C ASN A 255 0.72 3.60 -11.11
N VAL A 256 0.04 3.56 -12.25
CA VAL A 256 0.26 2.54 -13.30
C VAL A 256 0.59 3.18 -14.65
N ILE A 257 1.32 2.43 -15.47
CA ILE A 257 1.48 2.72 -16.91
C ILE A 257 0.27 2.11 -17.63
N PRO A 258 -0.64 2.93 -18.17
CA PRO A 258 -1.90 2.47 -18.74
C PRO A 258 -1.72 1.80 -20.11
#